data_4b48941af7b587416c83d649744c317a
#
_entry.id   4b48941af7b587416c83d649744c317a
#
_cell.length_a   1.000
_cell.length_b   1.000
_cell.length_c   1.000
_cell.angle_alpha   90.00
_cell.angle_beta   90.00
_cell.angle_gamma   90.00
#
_symmetry.space_group_name_H-M   'P 1'
#
loop_
_entity.id
_entity.type
_entity.pdbx_description
1 polymer ?
#
loop_
_entity_poly.entity_id
_entity_poly.type
_entity_poly.pdbx_seq_one_letter_code
_entity_poly.pdbx_strand_id
1 'polypeptide(L)'
;QASGKDKLEKYSNFLEPQDAEEYSAIKLKLLQAGYKSKNAVRTYHFAQLALGISLLIVGIGYSILQSQTGDPSTKATILSIIGPAVAGYMLPKYWVTRRQGERQQAIVNGFPDSLDMMLVCVEAGQSLDQSIIRVAREMRSGFPALAEEYEMVSYEMKAGKDKIQVLRDMSERCGVPDVSSFVTVLIQSQQFGTSIAEALRVYSGEMRDKRVMRAEEKANTLPTKMTLATMMLTVPPLLIILIGPSIYNIYKTLNGAAF
;
A
#
# COMPACT_ATOMS: atom_id res chain seq x y z
N GLN A 1 -8.34 -23.45 18.82
CA GLN A 1 -7.31 -22.42 19.07
C GLN A 1 -7.93 -21.15 19.66
N ALA A 2 -8.51 -21.23 20.86
CA ALA A 2 -9.22 -20.12 21.50
C ALA A 2 -8.51 -19.51 22.74
N SER A 3 -7.29 -19.94 23.07
CA SER A 3 -6.64 -19.58 24.34
C SER A 3 -5.77 -18.31 24.31
N GLY A 4 -5.54 -17.68 23.14
CA GLY A 4 -4.74 -16.44 23.06
C GLY A 4 -5.56 -15.15 23.05
N LYS A 5 -6.88 -15.22 22.88
CA LYS A 5 -7.75 -14.05 22.67
C LYS A 5 -8.09 -13.28 23.96
N ASP A 6 -8.21 -13.97 25.10
CA ASP A 6 -8.64 -13.33 26.36
C ASP A 6 -7.55 -12.51 27.06
N LYS A 7 -6.27 -12.79 26.81
CA LYS A 7 -5.18 -12.05 27.49
C LYS A 7 -4.99 -10.63 26.95
N LEU A 8 -5.30 -10.38 25.70
CA LEU A 8 -5.21 -9.05 25.07
C LEU A 8 -6.41 -8.15 25.40
N GLU A 9 -7.53 -8.72 25.82
CA GLU A 9 -8.73 -7.98 26.20
C GLU A 9 -8.53 -7.17 27.49
N LYS A 10 -7.68 -7.66 28.41
CA LYS A 10 -7.32 -6.99 29.66
C LYS A 10 -6.52 -5.70 29.44
N TYR A 11 -5.87 -5.53 28.29
CA TYR A 11 -5.06 -4.36 27.94
C TYR A 11 -5.69 -3.52 26.80
N SER A 12 -6.98 -3.71 26.52
CA SER A 12 -7.69 -3.00 25.43
C SER A 12 -7.62 -1.48 25.57
N ASN A 13 -7.81 -0.95 26.79
CA ASN A 13 -7.78 0.50 27.06
C ASN A 13 -6.41 1.16 26.84
N PHE A 14 -5.33 0.38 26.83
CA PHE A 14 -3.97 0.90 26.59
C PHE A 14 -3.52 0.71 25.13
N LEU A 15 -4.11 -0.27 24.43
CA LEU A 15 -3.75 -0.66 23.05
C LEU A 15 -4.66 -0.04 21.99
N GLU A 16 -5.80 0.52 22.38
CA GLU A 16 -6.72 1.17 21.46
C GLU A 16 -6.54 2.69 21.53
N PRO A 17 -6.36 3.39 20.39
CA PRO A 17 -6.34 4.84 20.36
C PRO A 17 -7.63 5.41 20.99
N GLN A 18 -7.50 6.40 21.85
CA GLN A 18 -8.65 7.05 22.51
C GLN A 18 -9.44 7.93 21.53
N ASP A 19 -8.83 8.36 20.42
CA ASP A 19 -9.48 9.11 19.36
C ASP A 19 -10.24 8.18 18.41
N ALA A 20 -11.56 8.33 18.38
CA ALA A 20 -12.43 7.53 17.51
C ALA A 20 -12.11 7.71 16.01
N GLU A 21 -11.63 8.86 15.61
CA GLU A 21 -11.23 9.15 14.23
C GLU A 21 -9.94 8.40 13.85
N GLU A 22 -8.93 8.40 14.72
CA GLU A 22 -7.67 7.69 14.49
C GLU A 22 -7.91 6.17 14.47
N TYR A 23 -8.74 5.66 15.39
CA TYR A 23 -9.15 4.25 15.39
C TYR A 23 -9.83 3.86 14.09
N SER A 24 -10.77 4.68 13.59
CA SER A 24 -11.49 4.42 12.34
C SER A 24 -10.56 4.44 11.12
N ALA A 25 -9.62 5.39 11.06
CA ALA A 25 -8.63 5.51 9.99
C ALA A 25 -7.67 4.31 9.94
N ILE A 26 -7.17 3.86 11.10
CA ILE A 26 -6.29 2.67 11.19
C ILE A 26 -7.07 1.41 10.83
N LYS A 27 -8.31 1.28 11.31
CA LYS A 27 -9.19 0.16 10.97
C LYS A 27 -9.44 0.08 9.46
N LEU A 28 -9.69 1.20 8.80
CA LEU A 28 -9.88 1.27 7.36
C LEU A 28 -8.61 0.85 6.61
N LYS A 29 -7.44 1.36 7.01
CA LYS A 29 -6.15 0.96 6.41
C LYS A 29 -5.89 -0.54 6.55
N LEU A 30 -6.19 -1.13 7.70
CA LEU A 30 -6.04 -2.56 7.92
C LEU A 30 -7.03 -3.38 7.08
N LEU A 31 -8.27 -2.93 6.92
CA LEU A 31 -9.24 -3.54 6.01
C LEU A 31 -8.76 -3.49 4.56
N GLN A 32 -8.25 -2.36 4.11
CA GLN A 32 -7.67 -2.18 2.77
C GLN A 32 -6.42 -3.04 2.56
N ALA A 33 -5.64 -3.32 3.60
CA ALA A 33 -4.52 -4.26 3.57
C ALA A 33 -4.96 -5.75 3.62
N GLY A 34 -6.28 -6.02 3.78
CA GLY A 34 -6.84 -7.36 3.81
C GLY A 34 -6.96 -8.00 5.20
N TYR A 35 -6.75 -7.25 6.27
CA TYR A 35 -6.92 -7.74 7.64
C TYR A 35 -8.37 -7.56 8.10
N LYS A 36 -9.21 -8.59 7.89
CA LYS A 36 -10.66 -8.56 8.20
C LYS A 36 -11.00 -8.93 9.65
N SER A 37 -10.00 -9.18 10.50
CA SER A 37 -10.22 -9.57 11.90
C SER A 37 -10.73 -8.40 12.74
N LYS A 38 -11.73 -8.65 13.62
CA LYS A 38 -12.23 -7.65 14.58
C LYS A 38 -11.14 -7.09 15.50
N ASN A 39 -10.09 -7.88 15.75
CA ASN A 39 -8.97 -7.51 16.62
C ASN A 39 -7.73 -7.02 15.83
N ALA A 40 -7.87 -6.72 14.53
CA ALA A 40 -6.74 -6.34 13.69
C ALA A 40 -6.01 -5.09 14.21
N VAL A 41 -6.76 -4.07 14.67
CA VAL A 41 -6.21 -2.83 15.22
C VAL A 41 -5.41 -3.12 16.48
N ARG A 42 -5.96 -3.92 17.39
CA ARG A 42 -5.29 -4.31 18.65
C ARG A 42 -4.00 -5.10 18.39
N THR A 43 -4.05 -6.06 17.47
CA THR A 43 -2.88 -6.86 17.09
C THR A 43 -1.80 -5.99 16.42
N TYR A 44 -2.21 -5.00 15.63
CA TYR A 44 -1.29 -4.04 15.01
C TYR A 44 -0.54 -3.20 16.04
N HIS A 45 -1.23 -2.58 16.99
CA HIS A 45 -0.61 -1.79 18.05
C HIS A 45 0.24 -2.64 19.00
N PHE A 46 -0.22 -3.87 19.31
CA PHE A 46 0.60 -4.82 20.08
C PHE A 46 1.91 -5.18 19.37
N ALA A 47 1.84 -5.47 18.07
CA ALA A 47 3.03 -5.76 17.26
C ALA A 47 3.98 -4.55 17.20
N GLN A 48 3.44 -3.33 17.11
CA GLN A 48 4.19 -2.09 17.09
C GLN A 48 4.94 -1.84 18.40
N LEU A 49 4.26 -2.03 19.54
CA LEU A 49 4.88 -1.90 20.87
C LEU A 49 5.89 -3.02 21.14
N ALA A 50 5.55 -4.27 20.83
CA ALA A 50 6.43 -5.41 21.06
C ALA A 50 7.74 -5.30 20.26
N LEU A 51 7.64 -4.93 18.97
CA LEU A 51 8.83 -4.71 18.13
C LEU A 51 9.63 -3.49 18.56
N GLY A 52 8.97 -2.38 18.92
CA GLY A 52 9.64 -1.19 19.44
C GLY A 52 10.45 -1.46 20.70
N ILE A 53 9.83 -2.13 21.68
CA ILE A 53 10.48 -2.49 22.94
C ILE A 53 11.61 -3.51 22.74
N SER A 54 11.38 -4.53 21.89
CA SER A 54 12.41 -5.57 21.65
C SER A 54 13.66 -4.97 20.99
N LEU A 55 13.50 -4.09 20.00
CA LEU A 55 14.63 -3.43 19.35
C LEU A 55 15.29 -2.36 20.24
N LEU A 56 14.54 -1.73 21.13
CA LEU A 56 15.10 -0.84 22.14
C LEU A 56 16.01 -1.63 23.09
N ILE A 57 15.60 -2.80 23.58
CA ILE A 57 16.41 -3.67 24.44
C ILE A 57 17.70 -4.11 23.71
N VAL A 58 17.60 -4.46 22.44
CA VAL A 58 18.77 -4.80 21.60
C VAL A 58 19.71 -3.60 21.45
N GLY A 59 19.18 -2.38 21.23
CA GLY A 59 19.97 -1.15 21.16
C GLY A 59 20.71 -0.83 22.45
N ILE A 60 20.06 -1.01 23.61
CA ILE A 60 20.68 -0.85 24.92
C ILE A 60 21.79 -1.91 25.13
N GLY A 61 21.51 -3.18 24.83
CA GLY A 61 22.50 -4.25 24.93
C GLY A 61 23.74 -3.99 24.07
N TYR A 62 23.54 -3.55 22.83
CA TYR A 62 24.63 -3.16 21.93
C TYR A 62 25.44 -1.97 22.47
N SER A 63 24.77 -0.95 23.02
CA SER A 63 25.42 0.21 23.63
C SER A 63 26.29 -0.17 24.86
N ILE A 64 25.83 -1.10 25.69
CA ILE A 64 26.60 -1.60 26.84
C ILE A 64 27.85 -2.37 26.36
N LEU A 65 27.73 -3.21 25.37
CA LEU A 65 28.87 -3.95 24.80
C LEU A 65 29.90 -2.99 24.19
N GLN A 66 29.48 -1.95 23.50
CA GLN A 66 30.36 -0.95 22.89
C GLN A 66 31.08 -0.10 23.96
N SER A 67 30.41 0.21 25.06
CA SER A 67 31.01 0.93 26.20
C SER A 67 32.15 0.15 26.86
N GLN A 68 32.18 -1.18 26.78
CA GLN A 68 33.29 -2.01 27.29
C GLN A 68 34.48 -2.09 26.32
N THR A 69 34.29 -1.75 25.05
CA THR A 69 35.31 -1.94 23.99
C THR A 69 36.05 -0.64 23.60
N GLY A 70 35.57 0.53 24.06
CA GLY A 70 36.17 1.83 23.79
C GLY A 70 35.32 2.99 24.31
N ASP A 71 35.84 4.22 24.26
CA ASP A 71 35.08 5.43 24.63
C ASP A 71 34.13 5.84 23.50
N PRO A 72 32.86 5.46 23.53
CA PRO A 72 31.92 5.86 22.48
C PRO A 72 31.55 7.33 22.65
N SER A 73 31.61 8.07 21.55
CA SER A 73 31.08 9.44 21.51
C SER A 73 29.60 9.43 21.95
N THR A 74 29.19 10.34 22.82
CA THR A 74 27.80 10.47 23.29
C THR A 74 26.76 10.44 22.18
N LYS A 75 27.10 11.01 21.00
CA LYS A 75 26.25 11.00 19.79
C LYS A 75 26.06 9.59 19.23
N ALA A 76 27.11 8.77 19.20
CA ALA A 76 27.05 7.40 18.72
C ALA A 76 26.19 6.52 19.66
N THR A 77 26.30 6.70 20.97
CA THR A 77 25.49 5.99 21.97
C THR A 77 23.98 6.33 21.83
N ILE A 78 23.64 7.61 21.67
CA ILE A 78 22.26 8.03 21.48
C ILE A 78 21.68 7.43 20.19
N LEU A 79 22.45 7.45 19.09
CA LEU A 79 21.99 6.91 17.80
C LEU A 79 21.83 5.39 17.83
N SER A 80 22.70 4.67 18.57
CA SER A 80 22.62 3.20 18.69
C SER A 80 21.43 2.72 19.54
N ILE A 81 20.89 3.55 20.44
CA ILE A 81 19.71 3.23 21.25
C ILE A 81 18.42 3.66 20.52
N ILE A 82 18.37 4.92 20.05
CA ILE A 82 17.15 5.48 19.45
C ILE A 82 16.90 4.93 18.03
N GLY A 83 17.96 4.71 17.24
CA GLY A 83 17.84 4.22 15.87
C GLY A 83 17.04 2.91 15.75
N PRO A 84 17.44 1.84 16.45
CA PRO A 84 16.69 0.57 16.43
C PRO A 84 15.26 0.70 16.97
N ALA A 85 15.04 1.51 18.03
CA ALA A 85 13.71 1.70 18.61
C ALA A 85 12.74 2.35 17.60
N VAL A 86 13.19 3.41 16.92
CA VAL A 86 12.40 4.08 15.87
C VAL A 86 12.15 3.14 14.67
N ALA A 87 13.16 2.39 14.25
CA ALA A 87 13.02 1.40 13.19
C ALA A 87 11.97 0.34 13.54
N GLY A 88 12.00 -0.18 14.79
CA GLY A 88 11.02 -1.17 15.26
C GLY A 88 9.59 -0.64 15.30
N TYR A 89 9.41 0.61 15.66
CA TYR A 89 8.10 1.26 15.62
C TYR A 89 7.60 1.50 14.19
N MET A 90 8.49 1.81 13.25
CA MET A 90 8.12 2.08 11.86
C MET A 90 7.89 0.81 11.02
N LEU A 91 8.52 -0.31 11.36
CA LEU A 91 8.41 -1.57 10.59
C LEU A 91 6.97 -2.05 10.37
N PRO A 92 6.08 -2.16 11.39
CA PRO A 92 4.71 -2.60 11.18
C PRO A 92 3.90 -1.63 10.31
N LYS A 93 4.15 -0.33 10.45
CA LYS A 93 3.51 0.72 9.63
C LYS A 93 3.91 0.58 8.16
N TYR A 94 5.19 0.39 7.89
CA TYR A 94 5.69 0.16 6.54
C TYR A 94 5.12 -1.10 5.92
N TRP A 95 5.07 -2.21 6.68
CA TRP A 95 4.49 -3.48 6.20
C TRP A 95 3.02 -3.33 5.82
N VAL A 96 2.19 -2.74 6.69
CA VAL A 96 0.76 -2.55 6.42
C VAL A 96 0.56 -1.66 5.19
N THR A 97 1.30 -0.55 5.09
CA THR A 97 1.21 0.36 3.93
C THR A 97 1.64 -0.33 2.63
N ARG A 98 2.71 -1.10 2.67
CA ARG A 98 3.17 -1.88 1.52
C ARG A 98 2.14 -2.92 1.08
N ARG A 99 1.60 -3.69 2.03
CA ARG A 99 0.58 -4.70 1.74
C ARG A 99 -0.72 -4.09 1.24
N GLN A 100 -1.12 -2.94 1.77
CA GLN A 100 -2.24 -2.15 1.25
C GLN A 100 -2.01 -1.78 -0.21
N GLY A 101 -0.84 -1.24 -0.55
CA GLY A 101 -0.50 -0.88 -1.93
C GLY A 101 -0.47 -2.09 -2.87
N GLU A 102 0.11 -3.21 -2.45
CA GLU A 102 0.11 -4.46 -3.23
C GLU A 102 -1.31 -4.97 -3.50
N ARG A 103 -2.21 -4.93 -2.49
CA ARG A 103 -3.61 -5.33 -2.65
C ARG A 103 -4.39 -4.37 -3.56
N GLN A 104 -4.22 -3.06 -3.37
CA GLN A 104 -4.83 -2.05 -4.24
C GLN A 104 -4.38 -2.20 -5.69
N GLN A 105 -3.09 -2.45 -5.92
CA GLN A 105 -2.57 -2.68 -7.26
C GLN A 105 -3.13 -3.96 -7.91
N ALA A 106 -3.30 -5.03 -7.12
CA ALA A 106 -3.96 -6.26 -7.59
C ALA A 106 -5.43 -6.00 -8.00
N ILE A 107 -6.16 -5.19 -7.21
CA ILE A 107 -7.53 -4.76 -7.55
C ILE A 107 -7.53 -3.94 -8.84
N VAL A 108 -6.66 -2.93 -8.95
CA VAL A 108 -6.54 -2.07 -10.15
C VAL A 108 -6.26 -2.88 -11.41
N ASN A 109 -5.44 -3.91 -11.30
CA ASN A 109 -5.09 -4.76 -12.44
C ASN A 109 -6.25 -5.66 -12.90
N GLY A 110 -7.03 -6.19 -11.95
CA GLY A 110 -8.15 -7.08 -12.25
C GLY A 110 -9.47 -6.36 -12.57
N PHE A 111 -9.57 -5.08 -12.21
CA PHE A 111 -10.82 -4.36 -12.29
C PHE A 111 -11.38 -4.23 -13.71
N PRO A 112 -10.59 -3.89 -14.76
CA PRO A 112 -11.09 -3.84 -16.13
C PRO A 112 -11.68 -5.17 -16.61
N ASP A 113 -10.97 -6.28 -16.33
CA ASP A 113 -11.43 -7.62 -16.73
C ASP A 113 -12.74 -7.99 -16.03
N SER A 114 -12.93 -7.55 -14.78
CA SER A 114 -14.18 -7.77 -14.04
C SER A 114 -15.36 -7.00 -14.62
N LEU A 115 -15.14 -5.79 -15.11
CA LEU A 115 -16.17 -4.97 -15.76
C LEU A 115 -16.60 -5.57 -17.09
N ASP A 116 -15.65 -6.06 -17.88
CA ASP A 116 -15.94 -6.74 -19.14
C ASP A 116 -16.81 -7.98 -18.91
N MET A 117 -16.46 -8.80 -17.89
CA MET A 117 -17.27 -9.95 -17.51
C MET A 117 -18.68 -9.55 -17.02
N MET A 118 -18.78 -8.48 -16.19
CA MET A 118 -20.08 -7.97 -15.75
C MET A 118 -20.92 -7.50 -16.92
N LEU A 119 -20.33 -6.77 -17.86
CA LEU A 119 -21.01 -6.29 -19.05
C LEU A 119 -21.62 -7.44 -19.83
N VAL A 120 -20.83 -8.48 -20.14
CA VAL A 120 -21.29 -9.67 -20.85
C VAL A 120 -22.44 -10.35 -20.10
N CYS A 121 -22.36 -10.47 -18.78
CA CYS A 121 -23.43 -11.08 -17.97
C CYS A 121 -24.73 -10.26 -18.02
N VAL A 122 -24.64 -8.93 -17.93
CA VAL A 122 -25.80 -8.03 -17.94
C VAL A 122 -26.40 -7.96 -19.36
N GLU A 123 -25.61 -7.93 -20.41
CA GLU A 123 -26.08 -7.99 -21.81
C GLU A 123 -26.75 -9.34 -22.14
N ALA A 124 -26.32 -10.42 -21.49
CA ALA A 124 -27.00 -11.73 -21.55
C ALA A 124 -28.31 -11.78 -20.72
N GLY A 125 -28.74 -10.66 -20.13
CA GLY A 125 -29.99 -10.54 -19.37
C GLY A 125 -29.91 -10.93 -17.90
N GLN A 126 -28.71 -11.14 -17.34
CA GLN A 126 -28.56 -11.37 -15.91
C GLN A 126 -28.72 -10.06 -15.12
N SER A 127 -29.28 -10.16 -13.92
CA SER A 127 -29.30 -9.02 -13.00
C SER A 127 -27.89 -8.67 -12.55
N LEU A 128 -27.67 -7.43 -12.14
CA LEU A 128 -26.36 -6.98 -11.61
C LEU A 128 -25.90 -7.88 -10.44
N ASP A 129 -26.79 -8.27 -9.56
CA ASP A 129 -26.49 -9.12 -8.40
C ASP A 129 -25.98 -10.50 -8.83
N GLN A 130 -26.62 -11.12 -9.83
CA GLN A 130 -26.17 -12.39 -10.39
C GLN A 130 -24.82 -12.25 -11.12
N SER A 131 -24.63 -11.14 -11.81
CA SER A 131 -23.39 -10.84 -12.49
C SER A 131 -22.24 -10.71 -11.51
N ILE A 132 -22.43 -10.01 -10.38
CA ILE A 132 -21.42 -9.88 -9.31
C ILE A 132 -21.04 -11.26 -8.74
N ILE A 133 -22.02 -12.12 -8.49
CA ILE A 133 -21.77 -13.48 -7.96
C ILE A 133 -20.95 -14.31 -8.95
N ARG A 134 -21.29 -14.23 -10.23
CA ARG A 134 -20.59 -14.97 -11.29
C ARG A 134 -19.17 -14.48 -11.46
N VAL A 135 -18.97 -13.16 -11.59
CA VAL A 135 -17.66 -12.53 -11.70
C VAL A 135 -16.79 -12.83 -10.50
N ALA A 136 -17.31 -12.79 -9.28
CA ALA A 136 -16.57 -13.16 -8.07
C ALA A 136 -15.96 -14.57 -8.16
N ARG A 137 -16.73 -15.52 -8.70
CA ARG A 137 -16.28 -16.91 -8.87
C ARG A 137 -15.21 -17.06 -9.95
N GLU A 138 -15.42 -16.43 -11.11
CA GLU A 138 -14.50 -16.50 -12.25
C GLU A 138 -13.16 -15.79 -11.97
N MET A 139 -13.22 -14.65 -11.27
CA MET A 139 -12.03 -13.85 -10.95
C MET A 139 -11.15 -14.46 -9.85
N ARG A 140 -11.63 -15.46 -9.13
CA ARG A 140 -10.94 -16.02 -7.95
C ARG A 140 -9.56 -16.60 -8.27
N SER A 141 -9.37 -17.18 -9.45
CA SER A 141 -8.11 -17.77 -9.87
C SER A 141 -7.06 -16.73 -10.29
N GLY A 142 -7.48 -15.63 -10.93
CA GLY A 142 -6.58 -14.61 -11.44
C GLY A 142 -6.37 -13.43 -10.48
N PHE A 143 -7.44 -12.96 -9.86
CA PHE A 143 -7.46 -11.75 -9.03
C PHE A 143 -8.19 -11.98 -7.70
N PRO A 144 -7.60 -12.78 -6.79
CA PRO A 144 -8.28 -13.18 -5.54
C PRO A 144 -8.67 -11.99 -4.66
N ALA A 145 -7.87 -10.91 -4.65
CA ALA A 145 -8.16 -9.71 -3.85
C ALA A 145 -9.47 -9.03 -4.26
N LEU A 146 -9.76 -8.94 -5.57
CA LEU A 146 -10.99 -8.36 -6.09
C LEU A 146 -12.17 -9.33 -5.94
N ALA A 147 -11.94 -10.62 -6.20
CA ALA A 147 -12.94 -11.66 -6.03
C ALA A 147 -13.49 -11.71 -4.60
N GLU A 148 -12.61 -11.61 -3.59
CA GLU A 148 -13.02 -11.54 -2.19
C GLU A 148 -13.93 -10.34 -1.86
N GLU A 149 -13.74 -9.18 -2.51
CA GLU A 149 -14.60 -8.03 -2.30
C GLU A 149 -15.97 -8.24 -2.95
N TYR A 150 -16.03 -8.82 -4.16
CA TYR A 150 -17.29 -9.18 -4.80
C TYR A 150 -18.04 -10.29 -4.06
N GLU A 151 -17.34 -11.30 -3.50
CA GLU A 151 -17.95 -12.32 -2.64
C GLU A 151 -18.58 -11.67 -1.41
N MET A 152 -17.91 -10.70 -0.80
CA MET A 152 -18.42 -9.99 0.37
C MET A 152 -19.67 -9.18 0.02
N VAL A 153 -19.64 -8.44 -1.11
CA VAL A 153 -20.80 -7.71 -1.64
C VAL A 153 -22.00 -8.66 -1.84
N SER A 154 -21.76 -9.80 -2.49
CA SER A 154 -22.78 -10.82 -2.70
C SER A 154 -23.35 -11.34 -1.39
N TYR A 155 -22.51 -11.59 -0.39
CA TYR A 155 -22.95 -12.06 0.92
C TYR A 155 -23.78 -11.00 1.67
N GLU A 156 -23.33 -9.75 1.66
CA GLU A 156 -24.03 -8.64 2.31
C GLU A 156 -25.39 -8.32 1.66
N MET A 157 -25.47 -8.39 0.32
CA MET A 157 -26.73 -8.25 -0.41
C MET A 157 -27.72 -9.40 -0.08
N LYS A 158 -27.22 -10.63 -0.02
CA LYS A 158 -28.05 -11.80 0.39
C LYS A 158 -28.52 -11.70 1.84
N ALA A 159 -27.76 -11.05 2.71
CA ALA A 159 -28.14 -10.78 4.09
C ALA A 159 -29.19 -9.66 4.23
N GLY A 160 -29.64 -9.05 3.11
CA GLY A 160 -30.68 -8.02 3.09
C GLY A 160 -30.20 -6.61 3.40
N LYS A 161 -28.89 -6.35 3.36
CA LYS A 161 -28.38 -4.99 3.47
C LYS A 161 -28.75 -4.15 2.23
N ASP A 162 -28.89 -2.85 2.43
CA ASP A 162 -29.14 -1.91 1.34
C ASP A 162 -28.02 -1.97 0.29
N LYS A 163 -28.42 -2.13 -0.97
CA LYS A 163 -27.52 -2.32 -2.10
C LYS A 163 -26.55 -1.14 -2.30
N ILE A 164 -27.07 0.09 -2.14
CA ILE A 164 -26.29 1.31 -2.28
C ILE A 164 -25.22 1.36 -1.20
N GLN A 165 -25.58 1.03 0.03
CA GLN A 165 -24.65 1.02 1.16
C GLN A 165 -23.57 -0.07 0.99
N VAL A 166 -23.94 -1.27 0.55
CA VAL A 166 -22.99 -2.36 0.30
C VAL A 166 -21.96 -2.01 -0.77
N LEU A 167 -22.40 -1.38 -1.86
CA LEU A 167 -21.48 -0.93 -2.93
C LEU A 167 -20.55 0.19 -2.44
N ARG A 168 -21.07 1.11 -1.64
CA ARG A 168 -20.28 2.19 -1.05
C ARG A 168 -19.23 1.65 -0.08
N ASP A 169 -19.62 0.74 0.81
CA ASP A 169 -18.72 0.06 1.74
C ASP A 169 -17.61 -0.71 0.98
N MET A 170 -17.95 -1.35 -0.16
CA MET A 170 -16.97 -2.01 -1.03
C MET A 170 -15.95 -1.01 -1.57
N SER A 171 -16.39 0.16 -2.06
CA SER A 171 -15.48 1.17 -2.60
C SER A 171 -14.50 1.68 -1.55
N GLU A 172 -14.96 1.89 -0.32
CA GLU A 172 -14.11 2.29 0.81
C GLU A 172 -13.11 1.20 1.19
N ARG A 173 -13.53 -0.07 1.22
CA ARG A 173 -12.64 -1.21 1.51
C ARG A 173 -11.59 -1.43 0.43
N CYS A 174 -11.93 -1.23 -0.83
CA CYS A 174 -10.96 -1.29 -1.94
C CYS A 174 -9.95 -0.15 -1.86
N GLY A 175 -10.39 1.07 -1.52
CA GLY A 175 -9.55 2.27 -1.47
C GLY A 175 -8.90 2.62 -2.82
N VAL A 176 -9.57 2.27 -3.94
CA VAL A 176 -9.11 2.49 -5.31
C VAL A 176 -10.03 3.51 -5.98
N PRO A 177 -9.51 4.63 -6.51
CA PRO A 177 -10.32 5.68 -7.11
C PRO A 177 -11.20 5.19 -8.26
N ASP A 178 -10.69 4.29 -9.12
CA ASP A 178 -11.47 3.75 -10.23
C ASP A 178 -12.71 2.97 -9.73
N VAL A 179 -12.57 2.18 -8.66
CA VAL A 179 -13.70 1.45 -8.04
C VAL A 179 -14.71 2.42 -7.46
N SER A 180 -14.24 3.49 -6.80
CA SER A 180 -15.10 4.51 -6.18
C SER A 180 -15.92 5.27 -7.22
N SER A 181 -15.29 5.67 -8.33
CA SER A 181 -15.96 6.32 -9.45
C SER A 181 -17.00 5.40 -10.09
N PHE A 182 -16.66 4.13 -10.33
CA PHE A 182 -17.57 3.13 -10.85
C PHE A 182 -18.81 2.93 -9.96
N VAL A 183 -18.61 2.76 -8.67
CA VAL A 183 -19.72 2.62 -7.70
C VAL A 183 -20.63 3.85 -7.73
N THR A 184 -20.05 5.05 -7.84
CA THR A 184 -20.83 6.29 -7.95
C THR A 184 -21.69 6.29 -9.22
N VAL A 185 -21.13 5.90 -10.37
CA VAL A 185 -21.86 5.78 -11.63
C VAL A 185 -22.97 4.73 -11.54
N LEU A 186 -22.72 3.57 -10.92
CA LEU A 186 -23.73 2.54 -10.70
C LEU A 186 -24.89 3.04 -9.82
N ILE A 187 -24.60 3.72 -8.72
CA ILE A 187 -25.62 4.28 -7.83
C ILE A 187 -26.45 5.30 -8.57
N GLN A 188 -25.83 6.20 -9.34
CA GLN A 188 -26.52 7.19 -10.16
C GLN A 188 -27.43 6.53 -11.21
N SER A 189 -26.92 5.50 -11.90
CA SER A 189 -27.71 4.76 -12.90
C SER A 189 -28.95 4.11 -12.28
N GLN A 190 -28.84 3.55 -11.09
CA GLN A 190 -29.98 3.01 -10.35
C GLN A 190 -30.98 4.07 -9.93
N GLN A 191 -30.53 5.25 -9.50
CA GLN A 191 -31.40 6.33 -9.04
C GLN A 191 -32.15 7.01 -10.17
N PHE A 192 -31.50 7.21 -11.33
CA PHE A 192 -32.08 7.90 -12.49
C PHE A 192 -32.75 6.95 -13.49
N GLY A 193 -32.72 5.64 -13.23
CA GLY A 193 -33.34 4.65 -14.12
C GLY A 193 -32.65 4.46 -15.47
N THR A 194 -31.37 4.89 -15.58
CA THR A 194 -30.58 4.66 -16.77
C THR A 194 -30.14 3.19 -16.87
N SER A 195 -29.91 2.71 -18.10
CA SER A 195 -29.49 1.32 -18.32
C SER A 195 -28.13 1.04 -17.65
N ILE A 196 -28.11 0.11 -16.69
CA ILE A 196 -26.88 -0.37 -16.06
C ILE A 196 -25.91 -0.92 -17.12
N ALA A 197 -26.43 -1.58 -18.16
CA ALA A 197 -25.62 -2.10 -19.27
C ALA A 197 -24.89 -0.98 -20.01
N GLU A 198 -25.56 0.15 -20.23
CA GLU A 198 -24.94 1.29 -20.90
C GLU A 198 -23.84 1.92 -20.04
N ALA A 199 -24.10 2.10 -18.73
CA ALA A 199 -23.09 2.59 -17.78
C ALA A 199 -21.87 1.66 -17.71
N LEU A 200 -22.08 0.35 -17.67
CA LEU A 200 -21.02 -0.65 -17.70
C LEU A 200 -20.21 -0.60 -19.01
N ARG A 201 -20.90 -0.46 -20.16
CA ARG A 201 -20.25 -0.40 -21.47
C ARG A 201 -19.31 0.81 -21.60
N VAL A 202 -19.80 1.99 -21.21
CA VAL A 202 -19.00 3.22 -21.26
C VAL A 202 -17.80 3.10 -20.32
N TYR A 203 -18.04 2.65 -19.09
CA TYR A 203 -16.98 2.57 -18.08
C TYR A 203 -15.94 1.47 -18.36
N SER A 204 -16.35 0.34 -18.91
CA SER A 204 -15.46 -0.73 -19.37
C SER A 204 -14.54 -0.23 -20.50
N GLY A 205 -15.08 0.54 -21.47
CA GLY A 205 -14.28 1.20 -22.49
C GLY A 205 -13.22 2.14 -21.91
N GLU A 206 -13.64 3.02 -20.99
CA GLU A 206 -12.73 3.94 -20.30
C GLU A 206 -11.61 3.20 -19.52
N MET A 207 -11.93 2.07 -18.89
CA MET A 207 -10.94 1.29 -18.14
C MET A 207 -9.94 0.57 -19.06
N ARG A 208 -10.34 0.15 -20.25
CA ARG A 208 -9.42 -0.38 -21.27
C ARG A 208 -8.44 0.68 -21.74
N ASP A 209 -8.93 1.88 -22.04
CA ASP A 209 -8.08 3.01 -22.44
C ASP A 209 -7.09 3.39 -21.30
N LYS A 210 -7.56 3.46 -20.07
CA LYS A 210 -6.68 3.68 -18.90
C LYS A 210 -5.61 2.58 -18.75
N ARG A 211 -5.93 1.33 -19.08
CA ARG A 211 -4.95 0.23 -19.04
C ARG A 211 -3.84 0.43 -20.08
N VAL A 212 -4.20 0.84 -21.29
CA VAL A 212 -3.23 1.18 -22.35
C VAL A 212 -2.37 2.37 -21.93
N MET A 213 -2.98 3.46 -21.47
CA MET A 213 -2.26 4.65 -21.01
C MET A 213 -1.26 4.35 -19.88
N ARG A 214 -1.65 3.52 -18.90
CA ARG A 214 -0.73 3.08 -17.83
C ARG A 214 0.45 2.25 -18.35
N ALA A 215 0.23 1.44 -19.39
CA ALA A 215 1.30 0.67 -20.03
C ALA A 215 2.27 1.59 -20.79
N GLU A 216 1.75 2.57 -21.50
CA GLU A 216 2.51 3.60 -22.20
C GLU A 216 3.32 4.47 -21.22
N GLU A 217 2.70 4.90 -20.12
CA GLU A 217 3.39 5.66 -19.07
C GLU A 217 4.58 4.88 -18.50
N LYS A 218 4.39 3.60 -18.18
CA LYS A 218 5.49 2.73 -17.72
C LYS A 218 6.58 2.59 -18.77
N ALA A 219 6.23 2.44 -20.04
CA ALA A 219 7.18 2.36 -21.15
C ALA A 219 7.97 3.66 -21.29
N ASN A 220 7.31 4.81 -21.19
CA ASN A 220 7.92 6.13 -21.32
C ASN A 220 8.83 6.52 -20.13
N THR A 221 8.66 5.92 -18.95
CA THR A 221 9.53 6.17 -17.79
C THR A 221 10.88 5.43 -17.90
N LEU A 222 10.97 4.36 -18.68
CA LEU A 222 12.20 3.57 -18.83
C LEU A 222 13.34 4.36 -19.49
N PRO A 223 13.16 5.00 -20.67
CA PRO A 223 14.22 5.80 -21.29
C PRO A 223 14.74 6.92 -20.38
N THR A 224 13.84 7.61 -19.68
CA THR A 224 14.20 8.70 -18.77
C THR A 224 15.08 8.21 -17.61
N LYS A 225 14.76 7.05 -17.02
CA LYS A 225 15.57 6.43 -15.94
C LYS A 225 16.93 5.98 -16.48
N MET A 226 16.98 5.41 -17.69
CA MET A 226 18.24 5.00 -18.30
C MET A 226 19.15 6.20 -18.62
N THR A 227 18.58 7.28 -19.15
CA THR A 227 19.35 8.51 -19.43
C THR A 227 19.89 9.12 -18.14
N LEU A 228 19.10 9.19 -17.08
CA LEU A 228 19.53 9.71 -15.79
C LEU A 228 20.65 8.83 -15.18
N ALA A 229 20.53 7.51 -15.26
CA ALA A 229 21.53 6.56 -14.76
C ALA A 229 22.85 6.68 -15.55
N THR A 230 22.79 6.76 -16.88
CA THR A 230 23.99 6.95 -17.71
C THR A 230 24.65 8.29 -17.45
N MET A 231 23.86 9.37 -17.32
CA MET A 231 24.38 10.69 -17.02
C MET A 231 25.07 10.73 -15.64
N MET A 232 24.46 10.11 -14.61
CA MET A 232 25.05 10.06 -13.27
C MET A 232 26.32 9.21 -13.22
N LEU A 233 26.44 8.21 -14.09
CA LEU A 233 27.63 7.34 -14.16
C LEU A 233 28.77 7.94 -15.00
N THR A 234 28.45 8.69 -16.07
CA THR A 234 29.45 9.18 -17.02
C THR A 234 29.98 10.57 -16.66
N VAL A 235 29.14 11.47 -16.14
CA VAL A 235 29.55 12.86 -15.86
C VAL A 235 30.63 12.97 -14.75
N PRO A 236 30.51 12.31 -13.58
CA PRO A 236 31.51 12.43 -12.52
C PRO A 236 32.93 11.96 -12.95
N PRO A 237 33.10 10.77 -13.59
CA PRO A 237 34.42 10.35 -14.07
C PRO A 237 35.01 11.29 -15.13
N LEU A 238 34.16 11.82 -16.02
CA LEU A 238 34.60 12.75 -17.07
C LEU A 238 35.09 14.07 -16.46
N LEU A 239 34.43 14.59 -15.44
CA LEU A 239 34.87 15.75 -14.68
C LEU A 239 36.20 15.50 -13.98
N ILE A 240 36.39 14.33 -13.37
CA ILE A 240 37.67 13.97 -12.71
C ILE A 240 38.81 13.91 -13.71
N ILE A 241 38.59 13.31 -14.89
CA ILE A 241 39.60 13.22 -15.94
C ILE A 241 39.95 14.60 -16.49
N LEU A 242 38.95 15.48 -16.65
CA LEU A 242 39.15 16.81 -17.25
C LEU A 242 39.82 17.79 -16.27
N ILE A 243 39.37 17.80 -15.02
CA ILE A 243 39.78 18.78 -14.02
C ILE A 243 40.94 18.26 -13.16
N GLY A 244 41.06 16.93 -13.00
CA GLY A 244 42.06 16.28 -12.17
C GLY A 244 43.51 16.71 -12.48
N PRO A 245 43.99 16.70 -13.72
CA PRO A 245 45.31 17.11 -14.04
C PRO A 245 45.61 18.59 -13.71
N SER A 246 44.60 19.46 -13.89
CA SER A 246 44.72 20.88 -13.58
C SER A 246 44.84 21.14 -12.08
N ILE A 247 44.00 20.50 -11.28
CA ILE A 247 44.07 20.58 -9.81
C ILE A 247 45.37 19.99 -9.30
N TYR A 248 45.83 18.86 -9.84
CA TYR A 248 47.06 18.22 -9.43
C TYR A 248 48.28 19.15 -9.72
N ASN A 249 48.34 19.81 -10.87
CA ASN A 249 49.39 20.75 -11.21
C ASN A 249 49.40 21.98 -10.30
N ILE A 250 48.22 22.55 -10.00
CA ILE A 250 48.08 23.67 -9.05
C ILE A 250 48.56 23.26 -7.64
N TYR A 251 48.13 22.10 -7.17
CA TYR A 251 48.56 21.57 -5.87
C TYR A 251 50.07 21.37 -5.79
N LYS A 252 50.70 20.81 -6.86
CA LYS A 252 52.12 20.61 -6.94
C LYS A 252 52.89 21.94 -6.96
N THR A 253 52.39 22.96 -7.68
CA THR A 253 53.02 24.28 -7.76
C THR A 253 52.93 25.01 -6.41
N LEU A 254 51.82 24.95 -5.73
CA LEU A 254 51.65 25.55 -4.40
C LEU A 254 52.49 24.88 -3.32
N ASN A 255 52.60 23.54 -3.31
CA ASN A 255 53.44 22.82 -2.35
C ASN A 255 54.94 22.86 -2.72
N GLY A 256 55.29 23.02 -4.00
CA GLY A 256 56.67 23.17 -4.43
C GLY A 256 57.24 24.57 -4.29
N ALA A 257 56.42 25.60 -4.04
CA ALA A 257 56.84 26.98 -3.77
C ALA A 257 57.07 27.28 -2.26
N ALA A 258 56.93 26.25 -1.41
CA ALA A 258 57.09 26.36 0.06
C ALA A 258 58.50 25.95 0.55
N PHE A 259 59.54 25.93 -0.36
CA PHE A 259 60.95 25.80 0.00
C PHE A 259 61.75 26.91 -0.64
#